data_a1496837a3cf7334a4e76e33bfa078a6
#
_entry.id   a1496837a3cf7334a4e76e33bfa078a6
#
_cell.length_a   1.000
_cell.length_b   1.000
_cell.length_c   1.000
_cell.angle_alpha   90.00
_cell.angle_beta   90.00
_cell.angle_gamma   90.00
#
_symmetry.space_group_name_H-M   'P 1'
#
loop_
_entity.id
_entity.type
_entity.pdbx_description
1 polymer ?
#
loop_
_entity_poly.entity_id
_entity_poly.type
_entity_poly.pdbx_seq_one_letter_code
_entity_poly.pdbx_strand_id
1 'polypeptide(L)'
;MTLSPETVSPHPLAFAWRSMAARIARRATKGSIQITFAGLPALSFQGEALGPDARVDIQSPRMLWRLWLGGVLGFSEAYMAGECDTPDLKRLMQWALANEGPLVSAMKGGLTNHIATLIHRLRPNTRIGSRRNIRRHYDLSNEFYRAWLDPTMTYSSALFEGDFDRSLEHAQQAKYERIAEMAGIEPHHHVLEIGCGWGGFAIWAAQAIGCRITAITISEAQYQEAGNRVAAAGL
;
A
#
# COMPACT_ATOMS: atom_id res chain seq x y z
N MET A 1 41.03 15.27 13.83
CA MET A 1 41.09 13.83 14.15
C MET A 1 40.14 13.13 13.17
N THR A 2 40.69 12.74 12.03
CA THR A 2 39.92 12.14 10.91
C THR A 2 39.79 10.65 11.22
N LEU A 3 38.53 10.22 11.47
CA LEU A 3 38.23 8.80 11.58
C LEU A 3 38.35 8.17 10.20
N SER A 4 39.31 7.28 10.04
CA SER A 4 39.43 6.44 8.84
C SER A 4 38.20 5.55 8.75
N PRO A 5 37.64 5.32 7.54
CA PRO A 5 36.54 4.38 7.37
C PRO A 5 37.05 2.97 7.70
N GLU A 6 36.52 2.36 8.73
CA GLU A 6 36.76 0.95 9.03
C GLU A 6 36.35 0.14 7.80
N THR A 7 37.32 -0.55 7.22
CA THR A 7 37.10 -1.54 6.14
C THR A 7 36.39 -2.74 6.76
N VAL A 8 35.07 -2.73 6.76
CA VAL A 8 34.26 -3.89 7.14
C VAL A 8 34.54 -5.00 6.14
N SER A 9 35.25 -6.04 6.56
CA SER A 9 35.48 -7.23 5.75
C SER A 9 34.13 -7.83 5.33
N PRO A 10 33.89 -8.09 4.03
CA PRO A 10 32.62 -8.63 3.60
C PRO A 10 32.37 -10.01 4.22
N HIS A 11 31.20 -10.21 4.81
CA HIS A 11 30.79 -11.49 5.37
C HIS A 11 30.86 -12.57 4.29
N PRO A 12 31.38 -13.79 4.56
CA PRO A 12 31.58 -14.85 3.54
C PRO A 12 30.31 -15.21 2.75
N LEU A 13 29.13 -14.99 3.34
CA LEU A 13 27.85 -15.16 2.66
C LEU A 13 27.46 -13.97 1.76
N ALA A 14 28.17 -12.86 1.78
CA ALA A 14 27.80 -11.65 1.03
C ALA A 14 27.82 -11.89 -0.49
N PHE A 15 28.71 -12.75 -0.99
CA PHE A 15 28.76 -13.13 -2.40
C PHE A 15 27.54 -13.97 -2.82
N ALA A 16 27.06 -14.87 -1.97
CA ALA A 16 25.86 -15.67 -2.25
C ALA A 16 24.60 -14.78 -2.33
N TRP A 17 24.48 -13.83 -1.41
CA TRP A 17 23.38 -12.86 -1.38
C TRP A 17 23.41 -11.93 -2.58
N ARG A 18 24.60 -11.46 -2.96
CA ARG A 18 24.80 -10.65 -4.15
C ARG A 18 24.38 -11.39 -5.41
N SER A 19 24.71 -12.67 -5.52
CA SER A 19 24.29 -13.52 -6.65
C SER A 19 22.79 -13.73 -6.71
N MET A 20 22.13 -13.86 -5.56
CA MET A 20 20.67 -13.96 -5.47
C MET A 20 19.99 -12.66 -5.90
N ALA A 21 20.44 -11.52 -5.39
CA ALA A 21 19.94 -10.21 -5.79
C ALA A 21 20.13 -9.96 -7.29
N ALA A 22 21.29 -10.30 -7.84
CA ALA A 22 21.58 -10.22 -9.26
C ALA A 22 20.63 -11.08 -10.10
N ARG A 23 20.32 -12.31 -9.64
CA ARG A 23 19.39 -13.22 -10.34
C ARG A 23 17.98 -12.66 -10.40
N ILE A 24 17.50 -12.03 -9.33
CA ILE A 24 16.19 -11.39 -9.28
C ILE A 24 16.17 -10.17 -10.19
N ALA A 25 17.16 -9.26 -10.05
CA ALA A 25 17.22 -8.01 -10.78
C ALA A 25 17.35 -8.20 -12.31
N ARG A 26 18.09 -9.22 -12.76
CA ARG A 26 18.21 -9.56 -14.19
C ARG A 26 16.92 -9.99 -14.86
N ARG A 27 15.86 -10.27 -14.10
CA ARG A 27 14.54 -10.57 -14.67
C ARG A 27 13.74 -9.32 -15.00
N ALA A 28 14.15 -8.15 -14.46
CA ALA A 28 13.49 -6.90 -14.78
C ALA A 28 13.73 -6.56 -16.27
N THR A 29 12.65 -6.18 -16.94
CA THR A 29 12.64 -5.85 -18.36
C THR A 29 12.49 -4.35 -18.61
N LYS A 30 12.09 -3.57 -17.59
CA LYS A 30 11.80 -2.14 -17.71
C LYS A 30 12.62 -1.31 -16.71
N GLY A 31 13.15 -0.18 -17.19
CA GLY A 31 13.91 0.75 -16.37
C GLY A 31 15.24 0.22 -15.87
N SER A 32 15.81 0.83 -14.86
CA SER A 32 17.07 0.40 -14.26
C SER A 32 16.98 0.21 -12.76
N ILE A 33 17.87 -0.63 -12.20
CA ILE A 33 18.05 -0.72 -10.76
C ILE A 33 19.52 -0.78 -10.38
N GLN A 34 19.90 0.01 -9.39
CA GLN A 34 21.19 -0.06 -8.72
C GLN A 34 21.01 -0.70 -7.34
N ILE A 35 21.78 -1.74 -7.06
CA ILE A 35 21.76 -2.44 -5.77
C ILE A 35 23.13 -2.30 -5.14
N THR A 36 23.17 -1.72 -3.93
CA THR A 36 24.40 -1.62 -3.15
C THR A 36 24.37 -2.56 -1.96
N PHE A 37 25.54 -2.99 -1.54
CA PHE A 37 25.78 -3.80 -0.35
C PHE A 37 26.91 -3.18 0.44
N ALA A 38 26.84 -3.18 1.76
CA ALA A 38 27.94 -2.70 2.60
C ALA A 38 29.24 -3.47 2.28
N GLY A 39 30.30 -2.74 1.93
CA GLY A 39 31.62 -3.30 1.63
C GLY A 39 31.77 -4.04 0.31
N LEU A 40 30.79 -3.99 -0.60
CA LEU A 40 30.89 -4.62 -1.92
C LEU A 40 30.60 -3.60 -3.06
N PRO A 41 31.14 -3.83 -4.27
CA PRO A 41 30.80 -3.01 -5.43
C PRO A 41 29.31 -3.08 -5.74
N ALA A 42 28.72 -1.95 -6.14
CA ALA A 42 27.33 -1.88 -6.55
C ALA A 42 27.05 -2.78 -7.77
N LEU A 43 25.83 -3.27 -7.85
CA LEU A 43 25.29 -3.93 -9.04
C LEU A 43 24.35 -2.96 -9.75
N SER A 44 24.45 -2.89 -11.07
CA SER A 44 23.52 -2.12 -11.89
C SER A 44 22.96 -3.02 -12.99
N PHE A 45 21.65 -2.92 -13.17
CA PHE A 45 20.93 -3.67 -14.20
C PHE A 45 20.04 -2.70 -14.96
N GLN A 46 20.06 -2.84 -16.29
CA GLN A 46 19.24 -2.07 -17.21
C GLN A 46 18.29 -3.05 -17.91
N GLY A 47 16.98 -2.75 -17.88
CA GLY A 47 15.97 -3.45 -18.65
C GLY A 47 16.02 -3.06 -20.13
N GLU A 48 15.40 -3.85 -20.98
CA GLU A 48 15.35 -3.63 -22.44
C GLU A 48 14.39 -2.49 -22.82
N ALA A 49 13.39 -2.20 -22.01
CA ALA A 49 12.40 -1.14 -22.24
C ALA A 49 12.58 0.03 -21.28
N LEU A 50 12.09 1.20 -21.69
CA LEU A 50 12.04 2.39 -20.85
C LEU A 50 11.17 2.14 -19.60
N GLY A 51 11.58 2.72 -18.49
CA GLY A 51 10.90 2.60 -17.21
C GLY A 51 11.57 3.39 -16.09
N PRO A 52 11.07 3.29 -14.87
CA PRO A 52 11.66 4.01 -13.73
C PRO A 52 13.07 3.53 -13.41
N ASP A 53 13.90 4.46 -12.94
CA ASP A 53 15.21 4.16 -12.37
C ASP A 53 15.08 4.07 -10.85
N ALA A 54 15.66 3.03 -10.27
CA ALA A 54 15.56 2.75 -8.86
C ALA A 54 16.93 2.47 -8.24
N ARG A 55 17.01 2.68 -6.92
CA ARG A 55 18.17 2.26 -6.12
C ARG A 55 17.68 1.62 -4.84
N VAL A 56 18.38 0.58 -4.40
CA VAL A 56 18.19 -0.05 -3.09
C VAL A 56 19.54 -0.35 -2.45
N ASP A 57 19.67 0.04 -1.19
CA ASP A 57 20.86 -0.14 -0.38
C ASP A 57 20.59 -1.27 0.62
N ILE A 58 21.20 -2.44 0.42
CA ILE A 58 21.00 -3.61 1.27
C ILE A 58 21.95 -3.55 2.45
N GLN A 59 21.40 -3.36 3.66
CA GLN A 59 22.14 -3.27 4.91
C GLN A 59 22.34 -4.65 5.56
N SER A 60 21.40 -5.57 5.33
CA SER A 60 21.43 -6.92 5.90
C SER A 60 21.00 -7.98 4.90
N PRO A 61 21.68 -9.14 4.85
CA PRO A 61 21.26 -10.26 4.03
C PRO A 61 19.89 -10.83 4.41
N ARG A 62 19.39 -10.55 5.61
CA ARG A 62 18.03 -10.95 6.05
C ARG A 62 16.93 -10.41 5.14
N MET A 63 17.13 -9.21 4.58
CA MET A 63 16.21 -8.61 3.60
C MET A 63 15.92 -9.55 2.44
N LEU A 64 16.94 -10.22 1.88
CA LEU A 64 16.75 -11.13 0.75
C LEU A 64 15.98 -12.41 1.14
N TRP A 65 16.19 -12.90 2.36
CA TRP A 65 15.38 -14.00 2.91
C TRP A 65 13.92 -13.59 3.08
N ARG A 66 13.67 -12.42 3.67
CA ARG A 66 12.32 -11.90 3.85
C ARG A 66 11.63 -11.70 2.49
N LEU A 67 12.33 -11.10 1.52
CA LEU A 67 11.83 -10.92 0.17
C LEU A 67 11.51 -12.27 -0.50
N TRP A 68 12.38 -13.26 -0.36
CA TRP A 68 12.19 -14.57 -0.99
C TRP A 68 11.04 -15.36 -0.35
N LEU A 69 10.89 -15.32 0.96
CA LEU A 69 9.85 -16.04 1.68
C LEU A 69 8.50 -15.31 1.69
N GLY A 70 8.50 -14.00 1.82
CA GLY A 70 7.33 -13.15 2.02
C GLY A 70 6.98 -12.23 0.84
N GLY A 71 7.78 -12.25 -0.24
CA GLY A 71 7.54 -11.38 -1.39
C GLY A 71 7.52 -9.90 -1.01
N VAL A 72 6.51 -9.15 -1.50
CA VAL A 72 6.35 -7.73 -1.22
C VAL A 72 6.18 -7.45 0.28
N LEU A 73 5.46 -8.30 1.01
CA LEU A 73 5.29 -8.15 2.46
C LEU A 73 6.64 -8.32 3.18
N GLY A 74 7.42 -9.32 2.80
CA GLY A 74 8.76 -9.53 3.34
C GLY A 74 9.71 -8.38 3.05
N PHE A 75 9.61 -7.75 1.87
CA PHE A 75 10.33 -6.51 1.57
C PHE A 75 9.92 -5.36 2.50
N SER A 76 8.61 -5.16 2.69
CA SER A 76 8.09 -4.10 3.57
C SER A 76 8.55 -4.28 5.02
N GLU A 77 8.54 -5.52 5.53
CA GLU A 77 9.06 -5.84 6.86
C GLU A 77 10.57 -5.56 6.97
N ALA A 78 11.35 -5.90 5.94
CA ALA A 78 12.78 -5.64 5.90
C ALA A 78 13.09 -4.14 5.87
N TYR A 79 12.35 -3.37 5.09
CA TYR A 79 12.47 -1.91 5.03
C TYR A 79 12.17 -1.27 6.39
N MET A 80 11.05 -1.64 7.03
CA MET A 80 10.69 -1.14 8.37
C MET A 80 11.70 -1.55 9.46
N ALA A 81 12.36 -2.70 9.27
CA ALA A 81 13.42 -3.17 10.17
C ALA A 81 14.80 -2.54 9.92
N GLY A 82 14.95 -1.65 8.93
CA GLY A 82 16.23 -1.06 8.54
C GLY A 82 17.21 -2.05 7.91
N GLU A 83 16.72 -3.18 7.40
CA GLU A 83 17.56 -4.19 6.73
C GLU A 83 17.88 -3.79 5.28
N CYS A 84 17.14 -2.84 4.72
CA CYS A 84 17.43 -2.15 3.47
C CYS A 84 16.92 -0.70 3.53
N ASP A 85 17.44 0.13 2.62
CA ASP A 85 17.04 1.53 2.48
C ASP A 85 17.04 1.92 0.99
N THR A 86 16.47 3.09 0.69
CA THR A 86 16.42 3.65 -0.66
C THR A 86 16.31 5.17 -0.60
N PRO A 87 17.02 5.91 -1.46
CA PRO A 87 16.89 7.37 -1.51
C PRO A 87 15.52 7.83 -2.03
N ASP A 88 14.79 6.97 -2.77
CA ASP A 88 13.47 7.28 -3.31
C ASP A 88 12.60 6.01 -3.32
N LEU A 89 11.82 5.84 -2.25
CA LEU A 89 10.92 4.70 -2.10
C LEU A 89 9.84 4.67 -3.19
N LYS A 90 9.35 5.82 -3.62
CA LYS A 90 8.35 5.92 -4.68
C LYS A 90 8.89 5.36 -6.00
N ARG A 91 10.10 5.76 -6.40
CA ARG A 91 10.74 5.24 -7.62
C ARG A 91 11.03 3.75 -7.53
N LEU A 92 11.48 3.26 -6.37
CA LEU A 92 11.69 1.84 -6.16
C LEU A 92 10.39 1.04 -6.30
N MET A 93 9.29 1.53 -5.72
CA MET A 93 7.97 0.90 -5.88
C MET A 93 7.45 0.95 -7.32
N GLN A 94 7.62 2.09 -8.01
CA GLN A 94 7.26 2.20 -9.43
C GLN A 94 8.04 1.21 -10.30
N TRP A 95 9.34 1.07 -10.05
CA TRP A 95 10.18 0.07 -10.74
C TRP A 95 9.70 -1.36 -10.47
N ALA A 96 9.41 -1.69 -9.21
CA ALA A 96 8.91 -3.01 -8.82
C ALA A 96 7.56 -3.33 -9.49
N LEU A 97 6.63 -2.38 -9.54
CA LEU A 97 5.33 -2.51 -10.21
C LEU A 97 5.48 -2.67 -11.72
N ALA A 98 6.35 -1.88 -12.36
CA ALA A 98 6.62 -1.99 -13.80
C ALA A 98 7.19 -3.36 -14.20
N ASN A 99 7.82 -4.06 -13.25
CA ASN A 99 8.45 -5.37 -13.43
C ASN A 99 7.76 -6.49 -12.63
N GLU A 100 6.52 -6.30 -12.15
CA GLU A 100 5.84 -7.23 -11.24
C GLU A 100 5.82 -8.67 -11.79
N GLY A 101 5.37 -8.87 -13.02
CA GLY A 101 5.27 -10.20 -13.64
C GLY A 101 6.60 -10.97 -13.63
N PRO A 102 7.68 -10.42 -14.21
CA PRO A 102 9.01 -11.03 -14.21
C PRO A 102 9.58 -11.27 -12.80
N LEU A 103 9.41 -10.32 -11.87
CA LEU A 103 9.92 -10.44 -10.50
C LEU A 103 9.17 -11.51 -9.71
N VAL A 104 7.84 -11.52 -9.78
CA VAL A 104 7.01 -12.55 -9.14
C VAL A 104 7.33 -13.95 -9.70
N SER A 105 7.54 -14.06 -11.01
CA SER A 105 7.96 -15.32 -11.63
C SER A 105 9.32 -15.80 -11.15
N ALA A 106 10.28 -14.89 -10.93
CA ALA A 106 11.60 -15.21 -10.38
C ALA A 106 11.54 -15.70 -8.93
N MET A 107 10.56 -15.24 -8.15
CA MET A 107 10.35 -15.61 -6.74
C MET A 107 9.43 -16.83 -6.57
N LYS A 108 8.58 -17.14 -7.55
CA LYS A 108 7.64 -18.29 -7.51
C LYS A 108 8.26 -19.67 -7.70
N GLY A 109 9.57 -19.80 -7.77
CA GLY A 109 10.25 -21.08 -7.94
C GLY A 109 10.43 -21.84 -6.62
N GLY A 110 9.50 -22.73 -6.24
CA GLY A 110 9.80 -23.72 -5.22
C GLY A 110 8.70 -23.98 -4.16
N LEU A 111 9.01 -24.86 -3.27
CA LEU A 111 8.23 -25.45 -2.16
C LEU A 111 7.52 -24.41 -1.26
N THR A 112 8.01 -23.17 -1.25
CA THR A 112 7.48 -22.04 -0.44
C THR A 112 6.05 -21.66 -0.79
N ASN A 113 5.63 -21.77 -2.06
CA ASN A 113 4.24 -21.49 -2.47
C ASN A 113 3.26 -22.51 -1.89
N HIS A 114 3.64 -23.77 -1.80
CA HIS A 114 2.80 -24.82 -1.22
C HIS A 114 2.65 -24.64 0.29
N ILE A 115 3.74 -24.26 0.98
CA ILE A 115 3.72 -23.97 2.43
C ILE A 115 2.90 -22.73 2.73
N ALA A 116 3.07 -21.64 1.98
CA ALA A 116 2.27 -20.41 2.14
C ALA A 116 0.77 -20.67 1.87
N THR A 117 0.44 -21.44 0.84
CA THR A 117 -0.93 -21.85 0.52
C THR A 117 -1.52 -22.74 1.61
N LEU A 118 -0.72 -23.65 2.18
CA LEU A 118 -1.16 -24.51 3.27
C LEU A 118 -1.42 -23.70 4.55
N ILE A 119 -0.53 -22.78 4.91
CA ILE A 119 -0.71 -21.86 6.05
C ILE A 119 -1.95 -20.97 5.83
N HIS A 120 -2.18 -20.52 4.60
CA HIS A 120 -3.35 -19.69 4.27
C HIS A 120 -4.66 -20.51 4.36
N ARG A 121 -4.65 -21.77 3.96
CA ARG A 121 -5.79 -22.70 4.11
C ARG A 121 -6.07 -23.05 5.57
N LEU A 122 -5.06 -23.04 6.44
CA LEU A 122 -5.19 -23.31 7.87
C LEU A 122 -5.65 -22.09 8.69
N ARG A 123 -5.82 -20.91 8.06
CA ARG A 123 -6.42 -19.73 8.70
C ARG A 123 -7.90 -19.61 8.30
N PRO A 124 -8.82 -20.23 9.03
CA PRO A 124 -10.23 -20.16 8.70
C PRO A 124 -10.74 -18.73 8.87
N ASN A 125 -11.46 -18.22 7.87
CA ASN A 125 -12.22 -16.97 7.94
C ASN A 125 -13.44 -17.17 8.87
N THR A 126 -13.19 -17.25 10.18
CA THR A 126 -14.25 -17.24 11.17
C THR A 126 -14.78 -15.81 11.34
N ARG A 127 -16.05 -15.65 11.74
CA ARG A 127 -16.64 -14.32 12.04
C ARG A 127 -15.82 -13.54 13.06
N ILE A 128 -15.21 -14.22 14.04
CA ILE A 128 -14.32 -13.63 15.05
C ILE A 128 -12.98 -13.24 14.44
N GLY A 129 -12.41 -14.06 13.56
CA GLY A 129 -11.17 -13.76 12.82
C GLY A 129 -11.36 -12.59 11.87
N SER A 130 -12.46 -12.53 11.14
CA SER A 130 -12.81 -11.42 10.26
C SER A 130 -12.98 -10.11 11.03
N ARG A 131 -13.69 -10.08 12.15
CA ARG A 131 -13.79 -8.92 13.05
C ARG A 131 -12.42 -8.43 13.54
N ARG A 132 -11.54 -9.36 13.94
CA ARG A 132 -10.18 -9.04 14.41
C ARG A 132 -9.30 -8.49 13.27
N ASN A 133 -9.40 -9.07 12.07
CA ASN A 133 -8.64 -8.60 10.90
C ASN A 133 -9.13 -7.23 10.43
N ILE A 134 -10.44 -7.01 10.39
CA ILE A 134 -11.04 -5.73 10.05
C ILE A 134 -10.66 -4.67 11.09
N ARG A 135 -10.75 -4.97 12.39
CA ARG A 135 -10.28 -4.07 13.45
C ARG A 135 -8.82 -3.69 13.24
N ARG A 136 -7.92 -4.64 13.06
CA ARG A 136 -6.50 -4.36 12.80
C ARG A 136 -6.25 -3.51 11.55
N HIS A 137 -7.08 -3.67 10.53
CA HIS A 137 -6.94 -2.91 9.28
C HIS A 137 -7.39 -1.46 9.47
N TYR A 138 -8.38 -1.20 10.32
CA TYR A 138 -8.91 0.15 10.60
C TYR A 138 -8.41 0.74 11.93
N ASP A 139 -7.65 0.00 12.74
CA ASP A 139 -6.99 0.49 13.96
C ASP A 139 -5.70 1.31 13.68
N LEU A 140 -5.38 1.54 12.40
CA LEU A 140 -4.50 2.64 12.02
C LEU A 140 -5.21 3.95 12.38
N SER A 141 -4.52 4.86 13.08
CA SER A 141 -5.14 6.08 13.63
C SER A 141 -5.79 6.94 12.53
N ASN A 142 -6.78 7.75 12.90
CA ASN A 142 -7.38 8.73 11.99
C ASN A 142 -6.32 9.68 11.40
N GLU A 143 -5.25 10.00 12.16
CA GLU A 143 -4.12 10.81 11.69
C GLU A 143 -3.38 10.15 10.54
N PHE A 144 -3.16 8.84 10.61
CA PHE A 144 -2.56 8.09 9.50
C PHE A 144 -3.37 8.25 8.22
N TYR A 145 -4.69 8.09 8.29
CA TYR A 145 -5.56 8.23 7.12
C TYR A 145 -5.64 9.67 6.61
N ARG A 146 -5.69 10.68 7.50
CA ARG A 146 -5.65 12.10 7.12
C ARG A 146 -4.37 12.50 6.39
N ALA A 147 -3.27 11.79 6.59
CA ALA A 147 -2.00 12.10 5.94
C ALA A 147 -2.01 11.88 4.42
N TRP A 148 -2.95 11.09 3.89
CA TRP A 148 -2.97 10.71 2.47
C TRP A 148 -4.37 10.63 1.84
N LEU A 149 -5.45 10.61 2.61
CA LEU A 149 -6.79 10.77 2.09
C LEU A 149 -7.11 12.25 1.82
N ASP A 150 -8.12 12.49 0.99
CA ASP A 150 -8.71 13.81 0.78
C ASP A 150 -9.47 14.30 2.03
N PRO A 151 -9.87 15.58 2.11
CA PRO A 151 -10.60 16.13 3.27
C PRO A 151 -11.93 15.41 3.58
N THR A 152 -12.54 14.74 2.60
CA THR A 152 -13.76 13.96 2.83
C THR A 152 -13.49 12.66 3.58
N MET A 153 -12.21 12.28 3.76
CA MET A 153 -11.78 11.03 4.39
C MET A 153 -12.37 9.80 3.69
N THR A 154 -12.44 9.82 2.36
CA THR A 154 -13.05 8.72 1.62
C THR A 154 -12.02 7.67 1.24
N TYR A 155 -12.07 6.54 1.92
CA TYR A 155 -11.18 5.39 1.67
C TYR A 155 -11.78 4.42 0.64
N SER A 156 -12.00 4.93 -0.55
CA SER A 156 -12.39 4.13 -1.72
C SER A 156 -11.98 4.86 -2.99
N SER A 157 -12.06 4.17 -4.15
CA SER A 157 -11.69 4.77 -5.44
C SER A 157 -12.49 6.05 -5.71
N ALA A 158 -11.85 7.01 -6.34
CA ALA A 158 -12.49 8.23 -6.82
C ALA A 158 -12.88 8.11 -8.30
N LEU A 159 -13.76 9.00 -8.78
CA LEU A 159 -14.20 9.05 -10.16
C LEU A 159 -13.56 10.25 -10.88
N PHE A 160 -12.48 9.99 -11.62
CA PHE A 160 -11.74 11.01 -12.33
C PHE A 160 -12.31 11.36 -13.72
N GLU A 161 -13.17 10.51 -14.29
CA GLU A 161 -13.79 10.71 -15.60
C GLU A 161 -12.81 10.97 -16.76
N GLY A 162 -11.60 10.44 -16.63
CA GLY A 162 -10.50 10.62 -17.59
C GLY A 162 -9.65 11.87 -17.37
N ASP A 163 -10.04 12.76 -16.50
CA ASP A 163 -9.26 13.95 -16.09
C ASP A 163 -8.45 13.65 -14.82
N PHE A 164 -7.23 13.15 -14.98
CA PHE A 164 -6.34 12.82 -13.86
C PHE A 164 -5.63 14.02 -13.23
N ASP A 165 -5.81 15.22 -13.77
CA ASP A 165 -5.32 16.47 -13.17
C ASP A 165 -6.32 17.03 -12.14
N ARG A 166 -7.56 16.52 -12.12
CA ARG A 166 -8.57 16.82 -11.11
C ARG A 166 -8.06 16.45 -9.70
N SER A 167 -8.34 17.28 -8.70
CA SER A 167 -7.99 16.94 -7.32
C SER A 167 -8.74 15.69 -6.83
N LEU A 168 -8.15 14.95 -5.89
CA LEU A 168 -8.77 13.76 -5.31
C LEU A 168 -10.12 14.09 -4.67
N GLU A 169 -10.24 15.22 -4.00
CA GLU A 169 -11.50 15.68 -3.40
C GLU A 169 -12.62 15.86 -4.43
N HIS A 170 -12.35 16.56 -5.55
CA HIS A 170 -13.33 16.72 -6.61
C HIS A 170 -13.69 15.39 -7.29
N ALA A 171 -12.73 14.48 -7.43
CA ALA A 171 -12.99 13.15 -7.97
C ALA A 171 -13.83 12.29 -7.00
N GLN A 172 -13.68 12.47 -5.69
CA GLN A 172 -14.55 11.83 -4.69
C GLN A 172 -15.97 12.41 -4.72
N GLN A 173 -16.12 13.73 -4.85
CA GLN A 173 -17.43 14.38 -5.01
C GLN A 173 -18.15 13.91 -6.27
N ALA A 174 -17.46 13.84 -7.42
CA ALA A 174 -18.02 13.30 -8.66
C ALA A 174 -18.53 11.85 -8.49
N LYS A 175 -17.81 11.03 -7.70
CA LYS A 175 -18.30 9.71 -7.34
C LYS A 175 -19.58 9.75 -6.52
N TYR A 176 -19.70 10.66 -5.55
CA TYR A 176 -20.91 10.79 -4.73
C TYR A 176 -22.11 11.21 -5.57
N GLU A 177 -21.94 12.18 -6.45
CA GLU A 177 -22.94 12.62 -7.41
C GLU A 177 -23.40 11.46 -8.27
N ARG A 178 -22.44 10.70 -8.82
CA ARG A 178 -22.74 9.54 -9.65
C ARG A 178 -23.49 8.44 -8.90
N ILE A 179 -23.15 8.17 -7.65
CA ILE A 179 -23.88 7.21 -6.80
C ILE A 179 -25.30 7.70 -6.56
N ALA A 180 -25.48 8.99 -6.23
CA ALA A 180 -26.78 9.55 -5.97
C ALA A 180 -27.69 9.54 -7.20
N GLU A 181 -27.16 9.88 -8.38
CA GLU A 181 -27.87 9.78 -9.66
C GLU A 181 -28.30 8.34 -9.96
N MET A 182 -27.37 7.38 -9.88
CA MET A 182 -27.65 5.98 -10.18
C MET A 182 -28.68 5.36 -9.23
N ALA A 183 -28.68 5.78 -7.96
CA ALA A 183 -29.63 5.32 -6.95
C ALA A 183 -30.94 6.12 -6.95
N GLY A 184 -31.03 7.19 -7.74
CA GLY A 184 -32.20 8.08 -7.77
C GLY A 184 -32.51 8.69 -6.42
N ILE A 185 -31.48 9.18 -5.70
CA ILE A 185 -31.67 9.74 -4.35
C ILE A 185 -32.30 11.13 -4.45
N GLU A 186 -33.40 11.32 -3.73
CA GLU A 186 -34.16 12.57 -3.68
C GLU A 186 -34.30 13.09 -2.24
N PRO A 187 -34.62 14.38 -2.01
CA PRO A 187 -34.66 14.98 -0.68
C PRO A 187 -35.59 14.27 0.31
N HIS A 188 -36.69 13.69 -0.18
CA HIS A 188 -37.66 13.00 0.68
C HIS A 188 -37.27 11.57 1.07
N HIS A 189 -36.18 11.04 0.50
CA HIS A 189 -35.74 9.68 0.78
C HIS A 189 -35.05 9.55 2.15
N HIS A 190 -35.09 8.33 2.69
CA HIS A 190 -34.28 7.89 3.81
C HIS A 190 -33.31 6.81 3.31
N VAL A 191 -32.05 7.17 3.20
CA VAL A 191 -30.99 6.33 2.65
C VAL A 191 -30.30 5.55 3.76
N LEU A 192 -30.03 4.27 3.52
CA LEU A 192 -29.16 3.45 4.36
C LEU A 192 -27.80 3.30 3.67
N GLU A 193 -26.74 3.83 4.29
CA GLU A 193 -25.35 3.64 3.87
C GLU A 193 -24.69 2.54 4.71
N ILE A 194 -24.28 1.45 4.05
CA ILE A 194 -23.60 0.31 4.70
C ILE A 194 -22.09 0.42 4.46
N GLY A 195 -21.31 0.67 5.53
CA GLY A 195 -19.88 0.91 5.45
C GLY A 195 -19.52 2.36 5.14
N CYS A 196 -20.06 3.29 5.91
CA CYS A 196 -19.89 4.71 5.68
C CYS A 196 -18.47 5.26 5.90
N GLY A 197 -17.55 4.46 6.42
CA GLY A 197 -16.22 4.94 6.76
C GLY A 197 -16.29 6.11 7.76
N TRP A 198 -15.68 7.22 7.41
CA TRP A 198 -15.70 8.46 8.19
C TRP A 198 -16.84 9.42 7.80
N GLY A 199 -17.89 8.92 7.13
CA GLY A 199 -19.13 9.64 6.85
C GLY A 199 -19.07 10.59 5.64
N GLY A 200 -18.10 10.44 4.74
CA GLY A 200 -17.92 11.35 3.61
C GLY A 200 -19.16 11.46 2.73
N PHE A 201 -19.69 10.33 2.25
CA PHE A 201 -20.92 10.33 1.42
C PHE A 201 -22.16 10.77 2.22
N ALA A 202 -22.32 10.28 3.46
CA ALA A 202 -23.45 10.63 4.29
C ALA A 202 -23.58 12.15 4.50
N ILE A 203 -22.46 12.80 4.85
CA ILE A 203 -22.42 14.25 5.06
C ILE A 203 -22.73 14.99 3.76
N TRP A 204 -22.06 14.61 2.67
CA TRP A 204 -22.27 15.23 1.37
C TRP A 204 -23.73 15.09 0.91
N ALA A 205 -24.32 13.92 1.00
CA ALA A 205 -25.69 13.69 0.53
C ALA A 205 -26.72 14.42 1.41
N ALA A 206 -26.52 14.49 2.72
CA ALA A 206 -27.38 15.28 3.60
C ALA A 206 -27.32 16.78 3.28
N GLN A 207 -26.13 17.31 2.96
CA GLN A 207 -25.95 18.73 2.61
C GLN A 207 -26.38 19.06 1.18
N ALA A 208 -25.97 18.25 0.19
CA ALA A 208 -26.19 18.56 -1.22
C ALA A 208 -27.59 18.19 -1.71
N ILE A 209 -28.16 17.09 -1.20
CA ILE A 209 -29.47 16.60 -1.61
C ILE A 209 -30.55 16.95 -0.58
N GLY A 210 -30.20 17.02 0.71
CA GLY A 210 -31.13 17.25 1.79
C GLY A 210 -31.90 15.99 2.23
N CYS A 211 -31.44 14.80 1.84
CA CYS A 211 -32.06 13.55 2.24
C CYS A 211 -31.67 13.12 3.66
N ARG A 212 -32.51 12.28 4.28
CA ARG A 212 -32.19 11.66 5.56
C ARG A 212 -31.30 10.44 5.35
N ILE A 213 -30.24 10.29 6.17
CA ILE A 213 -29.31 9.16 6.06
C ILE A 213 -29.19 8.42 7.40
N THR A 214 -29.23 7.09 7.33
CA THR A 214 -28.73 6.22 8.38
C THR A 214 -27.46 5.56 7.87
N ALA A 215 -26.34 5.86 8.53
CA ALA A 215 -25.03 5.34 8.14
C ALA A 215 -24.52 4.34 9.20
N ILE A 216 -23.94 3.22 8.75
CA ILE A 216 -23.38 2.22 9.65
C ILE A 216 -21.93 1.91 9.31
N THR A 217 -21.11 1.70 10.33
CA THR A 217 -19.74 1.20 10.23
C THR A 217 -19.46 0.16 11.31
N ILE A 218 -18.47 -0.70 11.07
CA ILE A 218 -18.02 -1.72 12.04
C ILE A 218 -16.84 -1.26 12.89
N SER A 219 -16.25 -0.10 12.57
CA SER A 219 -15.10 0.48 13.27
C SER A 219 -15.57 1.53 14.26
N GLU A 220 -15.24 1.35 15.53
CA GLU A 220 -15.52 2.33 16.59
C GLU A 220 -14.84 3.67 16.33
N ALA A 221 -13.58 3.66 15.86
CA ALA A 221 -12.83 4.87 15.55
C ALA A 221 -13.48 5.67 14.39
N GLN A 222 -13.98 4.97 13.36
CA GLN A 222 -14.73 5.60 12.28
C GLN A 222 -16.07 6.15 12.75
N TYR A 223 -16.78 5.42 13.59
CA TYR A 223 -18.06 5.85 14.13
C TYR A 223 -17.94 7.17 14.91
N GLN A 224 -16.99 7.24 15.84
CA GLN A 224 -16.76 8.45 16.65
C GLN A 224 -16.34 9.64 15.77
N GLU A 225 -15.42 9.43 14.85
CA GLU A 225 -14.96 10.50 13.95
C GLU A 225 -16.07 10.93 12.98
N ALA A 226 -16.86 10.01 12.42
CA ALA A 226 -18.01 10.35 11.59
C ALA A 226 -19.03 11.19 12.37
N GLY A 227 -19.32 10.84 13.62
CA GLY A 227 -20.18 11.63 14.51
C GLY A 227 -19.66 13.05 14.74
N ASN A 228 -18.37 13.21 15.01
CA ASN A 228 -17.73 14.53 15.16
C ASN A 228 -17.86 15.37 13.87
N ARG A 229 -17.67 14.75 12.72
CA ARG A 229 -17.76 15.42 11.41
C ARG A 229 -19.18 15.80 11.04
N VAL A 230 -20.17 14.95 11.34
CA VAL A 230 -21.60 15.25 11.20
C VAL A 230 -21.99 16.45 12.05
N ALA A 231 -21.60 16.46 13.33
CA ALA A 231 -21.86 17.58 14.23
C ALA A 231 -21.16 18.88 13.75
N ALA A 232 -19.93 18.81 13.29
CA ALA A 232 -19.20 19.94 12.73
C ALA A 232 -19.84 20.49 11.44
N ALA A 233 -20.53 19.64 10.68
CA ALA A 233 -21.29 20.00 9.50
C ALA A 233 -22.68 20.61 9.79
N GLY A 234 -23.09 20.66 11.06
CA GLY A 234 -24.41 21.17 11.48
C GLY A 234 -25.57 20.23 11.19
N LEU A 235 -25.32 18.94 11.11
CA LEU A 235 -26.28 17.87 10.75
C LEU A 235 -26.70 17.06 11.97
#